data_66c14a2db28e6df9c85527443d52169a
#
_entry.id   66c14a2db28e6df9c85527443d52169a
#
_cell.length_a   1.000
_cell.length_b   1.000
_cell.length_c   1.000
_cell.angle_alpha   90.00
_cell.angle_beta   90.00
_cell.angle_gamma   90.00
#
_symmetry.space_group_name_H-M   'P 1'
#
loop_
_entity.id
_entity.type
_entity.pdbx_description
1 polymer ?
#
loop_
_entity_poly.entity_id
_entity_poly.type
_entity_poly.pdbx_seq_one_letter_code
_entity_poly.pdbx_strand_id
1 'polypeptide(L)' 'MNLTKIDIAIAEAREFLSLARETSEAMHNYGSAYECADVIGLCAKTRAKSLDLYRALVDLRRKQEKRI' A
#
# COMPACT_ATOMS: atom_id res chain seq x y z
N MET A 1 13.21 17.82 -1.66
CA MET A 1 12.29 16.79 -1.21
C MET A 1 11.92 17.06 0.23
N ASN A 2 10.68 16.83 0.59
CA ASN A 2 10.17 17.20 1.89
C ASN A 2 10.24 16.04 2.87
N LEU A 3 10.85 16.27 4.02
CA LEU A 3 11.02 15.21 5.02
C LEU A 3 9.69 14.65 5.48
N THR A 4 8.70 15.51 5.70
CA THR A 4 7.38 15.06 6.10
C THR A 4 6.77 14.14 5.06
N LYS A 5 6.94 14.47 3.79
CA LYS A 5 6.40 13.61 2.72
C LYS A 5 7.14 12.30 2.65
N ILE A 6 8.44 12.32 2.93
CA ILE A 6 9.20 11.08 2.98
C ILE A 6 8.70 10.20 4.11
N ASP A 7 8.45 10.79 5.28
CA ASP A 7 7.97 10.02 6.41
C ASP A 7 6.58 9.44 6.14
N ILE A 8 5.71 10.21 5.49
CA ILE A 8 4.39 9.72 5.14
C ILE A 8 4.52 8.54 4.17
N ALA A 9 5.39 8.66 3.18
CA ALA A 9 5.58 7.58 2.21
C ALA A 9 6.11 6.32 2.90
N ILE A 10 7.02 6.48 3.85
CA ILE A 10 7.55 5.34 4.58
C ILE A 10 6.45 4.66 5.39
N ALA A 11 5.61 5.44 6.06
CA ALA A 11 4.52 4.89 6.86
C ALA A 11 3.54 4.13 5.97
N GLU A 12 3.18 4.70 4.83
CA GLU A 12 2.26 4.04 3.92
C GLU A 12 2.88 2.77 3.34
N ALA A 13 4.17 2.81 3.03
CA ALA A 13 4.85 1.65 2.50
C ALA A 13 4.87 0.51 3.53
N ARG A 14 5.10 0.84 4.79
CA ARG A 14 5.12 -0.17 5.84
C ARG A 14 3.76 -0.82 6.02
N GLU A 15 2.71 -0.01 6.01
CA GLU A 15 1.36 -0.54 6.14
C GLU A 15 0.99 -1.40 4.95
N PHE A 16 1.35 -0.95 3.75
CA PHE A 16 1.09 -1.73 2.56
C PHE A 16 1.83 -3.06 2.62
N LEU A 17 3.09 -3.03 3.02
CA LEU A 17 3.88 -4.24 3.09
C LEU A 17 3.30 -5.24 4.08
N SER A 18 2.85 -4.74 5.23
CA SER A 18 2.24 -5.60 6.24
C SER A 18 0.97 -6.27 5.70
N LEU A 19 0.11 -5.50 5.06
CA LEU A 19 -1.11 -6.05 4.48
C LEU A 19 -0.81 -7.01 3.34
N ALA A 20 0.18 -6.68 2.52
CA ALA A 20 0.55 -7.54 1.41
C ALA A 20 1.06 -8.88 1.91
N ARG A 21 1.83 -8.87 3.00
CA ARG A 21 2.32 -10.12 3.58
C ARG A 21 1.19 -10.96 4.14
N GLU A 22 0.26 -10.33 4.85
CA GLU A 22 -0.89 -11.06 5.37
C GLU A 22 -1.70 -11.66 4.25
N THR A 23 -1.90 -10.90 3.19
CA THR A 23 -2.67 -11.38 2.05
C THR A 23 -1.96 -12.56 1.39
N SER A 24 -0.66 -12.44 1.23
CA SER A 24 0.12 -13.51 0.61
C SER A 24 0.04 -14.79 1.42
N GLU A 25 0.18 -14.67 2.75
CA GLU A 25 0.10 -15.85 3.61
C GLU A 25 -1.28 -16.47 3.59
N ALA A 26 -2.32 -15.63 3.59
CA ALA A 26 -3.67 -16.15 3.54
C ALA A 26 -3.94 -16.88 2.24
N MET A 27 -3.44 -16.34 1.13
CA MET A 27 -3.62 -17.01 -0.16
C MET A 27 -2.87 -18.32 -0.23
N HIS A 28 -1.68 -18.38 0.36
CA HIS A 28 -0.94 -19.63 0.43
C HIS A 28 -1.68 -20.68 1.25
N ASN A 29 -2.30 -20.25 2.35
CA ASN A 29 -2.98 -21.18 3.23
C ASN A 29 -4.33 -21.63 2.69
N TYR A 30 -5.05 -20.74 2.03
CA TYR A 30 -6.41 -21.04 1.59
C TYR A 30 -6.54 -21.21 0.09
N GLY A 31 -5.45 -21.08 -0.63
CA GLY A 31 -5.42 -21.32 -2.07
C GLY A 31 -5.85 -20.11 -2.87
N SER A 32 -7.14 -19.94 -3.05
CA SER A 32 -7.64 -18.91 -3.93
C SER A 32 -8.29 -17.78 -3.16
N ALA A 33 -8.13 -16.56 -3.62
CA ALA A 33 -8.77 -15.40 -3.02
C ALA A 33 -10.30 -15.49 -3.09
N TYR A 34 -10.81 -16.37 -3.92
CA TYR A 34 -12.25 -16.49 -4.11
C TYR A 34 -12.89 -17.51 -3.20
N GLU A 35 -12.11 -18.22 -2.41
CA GLU A 35 -12.63 -19.28 -1.58
C GLU A 35 -12.81 -18.92 -0.13
N CYS A 36 -12.32 -17.77 0.28
CA CYS A 36 -12.37 -17.39 1.68
C CYS A 36 -12.68 -15.91 1.80
N ALA A 37 -13.70 -15.59 2.58
CA ALA A 37 -14.10 -14.19 2.76
C ALA A 37 -12.99 -13.37 3.37
N ASP A 38 -12.18 -13.97 4.27
CA ASP A 38 -11.08 -13.24 4.88
C ASP A 38 -10.02 -12.87 3.85
N VAL A 39 -9.75 -13.80 2.93
CA VAL A 39 -8.77 -13.52 1.87
C VAL A 39 -9.29 -12.42 0.96
N ILE A 40 -10.57 -12.46 0.62
CA ILE A 40 -11.17 -11.43 -0.21
C ILE A 40 -11.05 -10.08 0.47
N GLY A 41 -11.33 -10.03 1.78
CA GLY A 41 -11.22 -8.81 2.56
C GLY A 41 -9.80 -8.27 2.59
N LEU A 42 -8.83 -9.18 2.77
CA LEU A 42 -7.42 -8.76 2.78
C LEU A 42 -6.99 -8.24 1.43
N CYS A 43 -7.45 -8.87 0.36
CA CYS A 43 -7.13 -8.39 -0.99
C CYS A 43 -7.68 -6.98 -1.21
N ALA A 44 -8.89 -6.73 -0.76
CA ALA A 44 -9.51 -5.42 -0.89
C ALA A 44 -8.73 -4.37 -0.10
N LYS A 45 -8.33 -4.71 1.13
CA LYS A 45 -7.56 -3.79 1.97
C LYS A 45 -6.20 -3.50 1.35
N THR A 46 -5.54 -4.55 0.85
CA THR A 46 -4.23 -4.38 0.22
C THR A 46 -4.34 -3.48 -1.00
N ARG A 47 -5.39 -3.67 -1.80
CA ARG A 47 -5.59 -2.85 -2.98
C ARG A 47 -5.83 -1.40 -2.60
N ALA A 48 -6.66 -1.16 -1.58
CA ALA A 48 -6.93 0.20 -1.13
C ALA A 48 -5.65 0.86 -0.60
N LYS A 49 -4.86 0.11 0.17
CA LYS A 49 -3.63 0.66 0.72
C LYS A 49 -2.59 0.91 -0.38
N SER A 50 -2.61 0.11 -1.44
CA SER A 50 -1.70 0.36 -2.55
C SER A 50 -2.00 1.69 -3.22
N LEU A 51 -3.27 2.08 -3.25
CA LEU A 51 -3.65 3.39 -3.80
C LEU A 51 -3.16 4.51 -2.90
N ASP A 52 -3.28 4.33 -1.58
CA ASP A 52 -2.77 5.32 -0.64
C ASP A 52 -1.25 5.49 -0.79
N LEU A 53 -0.54 4.36 -0.94
CA LEU A 53 0.90 4.41 -1.15
C LEU A 53 1.22 5.10 -2.47
N TYR A 54 0.47 4.78 -3.51
CA TYR A 54 0.68 5.41 -4.81
C TYR A 54 0.55 6.93 -4.70
N ARG A 55 -0.49 7.40 -4.01
CA ARG A 55 -0.69 8.84 -3.83
C ARG A 55 0.44 9.47 -3.04
N ALA A 56 0.90 8.78 -2.00
CA ALA A 56 2.00 9.30 -1.20
C ALA A 56 3.28 9.40 -2.02
N LEU A 57 3.52 8.41 -2.89
CA LEU A 57 4.71 8.42 -3.74
C LEU A 57 4.61 9.51 -4.81
N VAL A 58 3.45 9.70 -5.38
CA VAL A 58 3.26 10.76 -6.37
C VAL A 58 3.50 12.11 -5.71
N ASP A 59 2.95 12.30 -4.51
CA ASP A 59 3.12 13.56 -3.81
C ASP A 59 4.59 13.80 -3.48
N LEU A 60 5.29 12.74 -3.08
CA LEU A 60 6.71 12.85 -2.76
C LEU A 60 7.52 13.24 -3.99
N ARG A 61 7.19 12.66 -5.14
CA ARG A 61 7.94 12.92 -6.37
C ARG A 61 7.56 14.22 -7.05
N ARG A 62 6.43 14.78 -6.67
CA ARG A 62 5.99 16.02 -7.25
C ARG A 62 6.98 17.11 -6.91
N LYS A 63 7.57 17.74 -7.94
CA LYS A 63 8.59 18.63 -7.68
C LYS A 63 8.05 19.82 -7.28
N GLN A 64 8.70 20.36 -6.72
CA GLN A 64 8.31 21.46 -6.39
C GLN A 64 8.56 22.29 -7.37
N GLU A 65 8.53 22.17 -8.16
CA GLU A 65 8.76 22.73 -9.03
C GLU A 65 8.21 23.66 -9.34
N LYS A 66 7.98 24.08 -8.94
CA LYS A 66 7.60 24.87 -9.16
C LYS A 66 8.23 25.69 -9.28
N ARG A 67 9.02 25.82 -9.39
CA ARG A 67 9.73 26.44 -9.50
C ARG A 67 9.80 26.96 -10.26
N ILE A 68 9.72 27.28 -10.58
CA ILE A 68 9.89 27.63 -11.22
C ILE A 68 9.95 27.92 -11.55
#